data_a77f0df24eac124d33a9a35529b53209
#
_entry.id   a77f0df24eac124d33a9a35529b53209
#
_cell.length_a   1.000
_cell.length_b   1.000
_cell.length_c   1.000
_cell.angle_alpha   90.00
_cell.angle_beta   90.00
_cell.angle_gamma   90.00
#
_symmetry.space_group_name_H-M   'P 1'
#
loop_
_entity.id
_entity.type
_entity.pdbx_description
1 polymer ?
#
loop_
_entity_poly.entity_id
_entity_poly.type
_entity_poly.pdbx_seq_one_letter_code
_entity_poly.pdbx_strand_id
1 'polypeptide(L)'
;ISGDKKAAFLDAIADEILALDDLLIQTYCSETGLPEGRAKGERGRTIGQLRSFANLVKEGSWIAATIDTGDANREPQPKPDLRKLNVPLGPVVVFGASNFPLAYSTAGGDTAAALAAGCPVIVKSHPMHAGTGELVASAIHKAALKTNMPDGVFSNLNSSGIEVGQILV
;
A
#
# COMPACT_ATOMS: atom_id res chain seq x y z
N ILE A 1 2.93 9.52 11.48
CA ILE A 1 2.18 8.30 11.86
C ILE A 1 3.19 7.27 12.34
N SER A 2 2.96 6.65 13.52
CA SER A 2 3.86 5.62 14.09
C SER A 2 3.86 4.33 13.26
N GLY A 3 4.92 3.51 13.43
CA GLY A 3 4.99 2.17 12.85
C GLY A 3 3.81 1.29 13.27
N ASP A 4 3.44 1.30 14.55
CA ASP A 4 2.30 0.54 15.07
C ASP A 4 0.98 0.94 14.40
N LYS A 5 0.74 2.23 14.20
CA LYS A 5 -0.48 2.70 13.54
C LYS A 5 -0.51 2.32 12.06
N LYS A 6 0.62 2.39 11.34
CA LYS A 6 0.73 1.90 9.96
C LYS A 6 0.50 0.40 9.87
N ALA A 7 1.10 -0.35 10.79
CA ALA A 7 0.91 -1.80 10.87
C ALA A 7 -0.54 -2.19 11.12
N ALA A 8 -1.21 -1.55 12.09
CA ALA A 8 -2.62 -1.78 12.36
C ALA A 8 -3.50 -1.50 11.13
N PHE A 9 -3.16 -0.46 10.35
CA PHE A 9 -3.87 -0.14 9.12
C PHE A 9 -3.66 -1.23 8.05
N LEU A 10 -2.42 -1.68 7.82
CA LEU A 10 -2.12 -2.75 6.85
C LEU A 10 -2.77 -4.08 7.23
N ASP A 11 -2.76 -4.44 8.52
CA ASP A 11 -3.45 -5.62 9.02
C ASP A 11 -4.97 -5.50 8.84
N ALA A 12 -5.55 -4.32 9.12
CA ALA A 12 -6.98 -4.06 8.93
C ALA A 12 -7.39 -4.15 7.44
N ILE A 13 -6.55 -3.69 6.50
CA ILE A 13 -6.79 -3.86 5.06
C ILE A 13 -6.86 -5.35 4.71
N ALA A 14 -5.92 -6.15 5.22
CA ALA A 14 -5.91 -7.59 4.99
C ALA A 14 -7.20 -8.27 5.49
N ASP A 15 -7.67 -7.89 6.69
CA ASP A 15 -8.88 -8.42 7.29
C ASP A 15 -10.15 -8.00 6.52
N GLU A 16 -10.24 -6.74 6.08
CA GLU A 16 -11.37 -6.26 5.27
C GLU A 16 -11.42 -6.92 3.89
N ILE A 17 -10.27 -7.19 3.25
CA ILE A 17 -10.23 -7.95 2.00
C ILE A 17 -10.69 -9.40 2.22
N LEU A 18 -10.30 -10.03 3.33
CA LEU A 18 -10.80 -11.36 3.70
C LEU A 18 -12.31 -11.36 3.90
N ALA A 19 -12.85 -10.34 4.56
CA ALA A 19 -14.28 -10.20 4.84
C ALA A 19 -15.16 -10.02 3.59
N LEU A 20 -14.57 -9.71 2.43
CA LEU A 20 -15.29 -9.70 1.14
C LEU A 20 -15.66 -11.10 0.64
N ASP A 21 -14.98 -12.11 1.16
CA ASP A 21 -15.22 -13.55 0.94
C ASP A 21 -15.51 -13.92 -0.53
N ASP A 22 -16.60 -14.63 -0.77
CA ASP A 22 -16.99 -15.11 -2.11
C ASP A 22 -17.36 -13.98 -3.07
N LEU A 23 -17.86 -12.86 -2.58
CA LEU A 23 -18.18 -11.70 -3.43
C LEU A 23 -16.97 -11.23 -4.23
N LEU A 24 -15.80 -11.11 -3.58
CA LEU A 24 -14.58 -10.71 -4.27
C LEU A 24 -14.15 -11.74 -5.32
N ILE A 25 -14.21 -13.01 -4.99
CA ILE A 25 -13.82 -14.10 -5.88
C ILE A 25 -14.72 -14.18 -7.10
N GLN A 26 -16.04 -14.10 -6.90
CA GLN A 26 -17.01 -14.14 -7.99
C GLN A 26 -16.87 -12.93 -8.92
N THR A 27 -16.71 -11.74 -8.37
CA THR A 27 -16.48 -10.50 -9.15
C THR A 27 -15.20 -10.61 -9.97
N TYR A 28 -14.10 -11.03 -9.34
CA TYR A 28 -12.82 -11.26 -10.02
C TYR A 28 -12.95 -12.22 -11.21
N CYS A 29 -13.57 -13.39 -11.00
CA CYS A 29 -13.75 -14.39 -12.06
C CYS A 29 -14.66 -13.89 -13.17
N SER A 30 -15.75 -13.20 -12.84
CA SER A 30 -16.71 -12.64 -13.80
C SER A 30 -16.06 -11.58 -14.71
N GLU A 31 -15.25 -10.68 -14.16
CA GLU A 31 -14.62 -9.60 -14.93
C GLU A 31 -13.45 -10.09 -15.78
N THR A 32 -12.69 -11.07 -15.30
CA THR A 32 -11.40 -11.45 -15.90
C THR A 32 -11.45 -12.75 -16.70
N GLY A 33 -12.43 -13.61 -16.44
CA GLY A 33 -12.45 -14.98 -16.97
C GLY A 33 -11.41 -15.90 -16.33
N LEU A 34 -10.66 -15.44 -15.33
CA LEU A 34 -9.64 -16.22 -14.65
C LEU A 34 -10.27 -17.20 -13.65
N PRO A 35 -9.67 -18.40 -13.43
CA PRO A 35 -10.28 -19.42 -12.58
C PRO A 35 -10.22 -19.07 -11.11
N GLU A 36 -11.19 -19.56 -10.35
CA GLU A 36 -11.37 -19.32 -8.91
C GLU A 36 -10.13 -19.65 -8.08
N GLY A 37 -9.44 -20.75 -8.40
CA GLY A 37 -8.20 -21.14 -7.71
C GLY A 37 -7.12 -20.06 -7.80
N ARG A 38 -7.02 -19.38 -8.96
CA ARG A 38 -6.11 -18.25 -9.15
C ARG A 38 -6.55 -17.03 -8.33
N ALA A 39 -7.84 -16.70 -8.34
CA ALA A 39 -8.37 -15.60 -7.54
C ALA A 39 -8.08 -15.78 -6.04
N LYS A 40 -8.31 -16.98 -5.51
CA LYS A 40 -7.98 -17.35 -4.12
C LYS A 40 -6.49 -17.27 -3.83
N GLY A 41 -5.66 -17.76 -4.74
CA GLY A 41 -4.19 -17.68 -4.62
C GLY A 41 -3.68 -16.23 -4.62
N GLU A 42 -4.18 -15.38 -5.52
CA GLU A 42 -3.82 -13.96 -5.55
C GLU A 42 -4.30 -13.22 -4.30
N ARG A 43 -5.52 -13.49 -3.83
CA ARG A 43 -6.02 -12.94 -2.56
C ARG A 43 -5.09 -13.30 -1.41
N GLY A 44 -4.72 -14.57 -1.29
CA GLY A 44 -3.78 -15.03 -0.26
C GLY A 44 -2.43 -14.34 -0.34
N ARG A 45 -1.88 -14.17 -1.53
CA ARG A 45 -0.62 -13.44 -1.76
C ARG A 45 -0.73 -11.96 -1.34
N THR A 46 -1.80 -11.28 -1.74
CA THR A 46 -2.04 -9.87 -1.39
C THR A 46 -2.10 -9.67 0.12
N ILE A 47 -2.87 -10.52 0.81
CA ILE A 47 -3.00 -10.51 2.27
C ILE A 47 -1.66 -10.81 2.95
N GLY A 48 -0.94 -11.83 2.47
CA GLY A 48 0.38 -12.18 3.00
C GLY A 48 1.37 -11.01 2.88
N GLN A 49 1.33 -10.28 1.78
CA GLN A 49 2.19 -9.12 1.55
C GLN A 49 1.84 -7.94 2.47
N LEU A 50 0.55 -7.62 2.64
CA LEU A 50 0.09 -6.60 3.58
C LEU A 50 0.57 -6.89 5.01
N ARG A 51 0.41 -8.13 5.49
CA ARG A 51 0.87 -8.56 6.81
C ARG A 51 2.39 -8.58 6.95
N SER A 52 3.10 -8.93 5.89
CA SER A 52 4.57 -8.85 5.86
C SER A 52 5.05 -7.42 6.04
N PHE A 53 4.47 -6.45 5.32
CA PHE A 53 4.76 -5.03 5.51
C PHE A 53 4.32 -4.49 6.87
N ALA A 54 3.20 -4.98 7.43
CA ALA A 54 2.79 -4.63 8.79
C ALA A 54 3.86 -5.03 9.82
N ASN A 55 4.42 -6.23 9.70
CA ASN A 55 5.52 -6.68 10.56
C ASN A 55 6.80 -5.85 10.35
N LEU A 56 7.16 -5.54 9.10
CA LEU A 56 8.33 -4.74 8.76
C LEU A 56 8.27 -3.34 9.39
N VAL A 57 7.12 -2.68 9.33
CA VAL A 57 6.99 -1.32 9.88
C VAL A 57 6.95 -1.30 11.41
N LYS A 58 6.54 -2.39 12.07
CA LYS A 58 6.66 -2.56 13.53
C LYS A 58 8.11 -2.74 13.94
N GLU A 59 8.86 -3.55 13.20
CA GLU A 59 10.27 -3.82 13.47
C GLU A 59 11.12 -2.54 13.33
N GLY A 60 10.89 -1.73 12.30
CA GLY A 60 11.39 -0.36 12.18
C GLY A 60 12.77 -0.18 11.57
N SER A 61 13.57 -1.24 11.36
CA SER A 61 14.94 -1.11 10.79
C SER A 61 14.97 -0.52 9.37
N TRP A 62 13.85 -0.66 8.64
CA TRP A 62 13.71 -0.14 7.26
C TRP A 62 13.91 1.38 7.14
N ILE A 63 13.74 2.15 8.24
CA ILE A 63 14.01 3.60 8.25
C ILE A 63 15.50 3.93 8.16
N ALA A 64 16.38 2.92 8.31
CA ALA A 64 17.83 3.03 8.22
C ALA A 64 18.39 4.22 9.03
N ALA A 65 17.92 4.35 10.29
CA ALA A 65 18.36 5.43 11.17
C ALA A 65 19.86 5.32 11.44
N THR A 66 20.58 6.42 11.22
CA THR A 66 22.01 6.52 11.46
C THR A 66 22.26 7.69 12.39
N ILE A 67 23.06 7.46 13.43
CA ILE A 67 23.55 8.50 14.36
C ILE A 67 25.07 8.55 14.22
N ASP A 68 25.57 9.72 13.85
CA ASP A 68 27.00 10.02 13.77
C ASP A 68 27.31 11.10 14.81
N THR A 69 27.79 10.63 15.98
CA THR A 69 27.95 11.48 17.14
C THR A 69 28.99 12.58 16.90
N GLY A 70 28.70 13.79 17.34
CA GLY A 70 29.61 14.93 17.27
C GLY A 70 30.87 14.74 18.10
N ASP A 71 31.95 15.41 17.69
CA ASP A 71 33.23 15.52 18.44
C ASP A 71 33.72 16.96 18.37
N ALA A 72 33.57 17.68 19.48
CA ALA A 72 33.94 19.08 19.60
C ALA A 72 35.47 19.28 19.60
N ASN A 73 36.23 18.22 19.89
CA ASN A 73 37.67 18.28 20.02
C ASN A 73 38.44 17.81 18.77
N ARG A 74 37.70 17.40 17.73
CA ARG A 74 38.34 16.96 16.47
C ARG A 74 39.07 18.12 15.79
N GLU A 75 40.32 17.87 15.39
CA GLU A 75 41.14 18.77 14.59
C GLU A 75 41.01 18.39 13.08
N PRO A 76 41.14 19.33 12.12
CA PRO A 76 41.30 20.79 12.28
C PRO A 76 39.97 21.53 12.50
N GLN A 77 38.81 20.82 12.42
CA GLN A 77 37.47 21.39 12.69
C GLN A 77 36.63 20.42 13.51
N PRO A 78 35.80 20.92 14.43
CA PRO A 78 34.84 20.11 15.16
C PRO A 78 33.96 19.28 14.24
N LYS A 79 33.61 18.07 14.66
CA LYS A 79 32.66 17.21 13.97
C LYS A 79 31.23 17.50 14.48
N PRO A 80 30.26 17.84 13.62
CA PRO A 80 28.88 18.01 14.05
C PRO A 80 28.21 16.68 14.39
N ASP A 81 27.20 16.70 15.27
CA ASP A 81 26.25 15.59 15.44
C ASP A 81 25.35 15.51 14.21
N LEU A 82 25.33 14.37 13.53
CA LEU A 82 24.54 14.12 12.33
C LEU A 82 23.58 12.97 12.56
N ARG A 83 22.34 13.16 12.16
CA ARG A 83 21.30 12.13 12.26
C ARG A 83 20.57 12.01 10.93
N LYS A 84 20.47 10.79 10.42
CA LYS A 84 19.84 10.47 9.15
C LYS A 84 18.78 9.40 9.34
N LEU A 85 17.67 9.52 8.62
CA LEU A 85 16.67 8.46 8.46
C LEU A 85 15.96 8.59 7.11
N ASN A 86 15.37 7.51 6.63
CA ASN A 86 14.49 7.55 5.48
C ASN A 86 13.13 8.16 5.86
N VAL A 87 12.60 9.02 4.98
CA VAL A 87 11.30 9.66 5.12
C VAL A 87 10.42 9.34 3.92
N PRO A 88 9.07 9.38 4.05
CA PRO A 88 8.16 9.18 2.92
C PRO A 88 8.41 10.19 1.79
N LEU A 89 8.29 9.74 0.54
CA LEU A 89 8.47 10.59 -0.65
C LEU A 89 7.33 11.59 -0.87
N GLY A 90 6.16 11.34 -0.29
CA GLY A 90 4.92 12.04 -0.58
C GLY A 90 3.90 11.13 -1.27
N PRO A 91 2.88 11.68 -1.95
CA PRO A 91 1.88 10.88 -2.66
C PRO A 91 2.50 9.97 -3.73
N VAL A 92 2.02 8.74 -3.80
CA VAL A 92 2.45 7.72 -4.78
C VAL A 92 1.27 7.34 -5.64
N VAL A 93 1.46 7.36 -6.96
CA VAL A 93 0.49 6.86 -7.92
C VAL A 93 0.80 5.42 -8.26
N VAL A 94 -0.22 4.56 -8.21
CA VAL A 94 -0.13 3.14 -8.56
C VAL A 94 -1.06 2.86 -9.74
N PHE A 95 -0.53 2.24 -10.79
CA PHE A 95 -1.30 1.79 -11.93
C PHE A 95 -1.59 0.30 -11.81
N GLY A 96 -2.88 -0.07 -11.72
CA GLY A 96 -3.31 -1.45 -11.63
C GLY A 96 -2.98 -2.27 -12.88
N ALA A 97 -2.43 -3.47 -12.72
CA ALA A 97 -2.12 -4.39 -13.80
C ALA A 97 -3.37 -5.18 -14.23
N SER A 98 -3.54 -5.43 -15.54
CA SER A 98 -4.67 -6.20 -16.07
C SER A 98 -4.61 -7.68 -15.69
N ASN A 99 -3.41 -8.26 -15.67
CA ASN A 99 -3.19 -9.70 -15.57
C ASN A 99 -3.00 -10.22 -14.13
N PHE A 100 -3.01 -9.32 -13.13
CA PHE A 100 -2.96 -9.65 -11.69
C PHE A 100 -3.90 -8.72 -10.90
N PRO A 101 -5.22 -8.95 -10.99
CA PRO A 101 -6.24 -8.04 -10.47
C PRO A 101 -6.18 -7.74 -8.97
N LEU A 102 -5.55 -8.60 -8.17
CA LEU A 102 -5.35 -8.40 -6.73
C LEU A 102 -3.88 -8.14 -6.38
N ALA A 103 -2.95 -9.00 -6.84
CA ALA A 103 -1.56 -8.98 -6.39
C ALA A 103 -0.75 -7.77 -6.88
N TYR A 104 -1.12 -7.19 -8.03
CA TYR A 104 -0.49 -6.02 -8.65
C TYR A 104 -1.51 -4.96 -9.06
N SER A 105 -2.53 -4.76 -8.22
CA SER A 105 -3.56 -3.77 -8.42
C SER A 105 -3.85 -3.03 -7.12
N THR A 106 -5.12 -2.74 -6.82
CA THR A 106 -5.60 -1.78 -5.81
C THR A 106 -4.96 -1.91 -4.43
N ALA A 107 -4.81 -3.12 -3.87
CA ALA A 107 -4.10 -3.39 -2.61
C ALA A 107 -2.84 -4.23 -2.83
N GLY A 108 -2.32 -4.26 -4.06
CA GLY A 108 -1.14 -5.04 -4.40
C GLY A 108 0.15 -4.54 -3.77
N GLY A 109 1.26 -5.17 -4.18
CA GLY A 109 2.58 -4.91 -3.60
C GLY A 109 2.99 -3.45 -3.59
N ASP A 110 2.72 -2.71 -4.65
CA ASP A 110 3.09 -1.30 -4.77
C ASP A 110 2.33 -0.44 -3.77
N THR A 111 1.00 -0.63 -3.67
CA THR A 111 0.15 0.04 -2.68
C THR A 111 0.57 -0.30 -1.25
N ALA A 112 0.78 -1.58 -0.97
CA ALA A 112 1.18 -2.05 0.37
C ALA A 112 2.54 -1.46 0.78
N ALA A 113 3.53 -1.44 -0.12
CA ALA A 113 4.85 -0.87 0.12
C ALA A 113 4.79 0.65 0.36
N ALA A 114 4.04 1.37 -0.49
CA ALA A 114 3.89 2.82 -0.36
C ALA A 114 3.22 3.23 0.96
N LEU A 115 2.11 2.56 1.34
CA LEU A 115 1.44 2.78 2.62
C LEU A 115 2.33 2.44 3.81
N ALA A 116 3.11 1.35 3.74
CA ALA A 116 4.09 0.98 4.76
C ALA A 116 5.17 2.05 4.93
N ALA A 117 5.68 2.60 3.82
CA ALA A 117 6.62 3.72 3.85
C ALA A 117 6.00 5.01 4.44
N GLY A 118 4.67 5.10 4.49
CA GLY A 118 3.95 6.28 5.00
C GLY A 118 3.56 7.28 3.92
N CYS A 119 3.56 6.84 2.66
CA CYS A 119 3.08 7.62 1.52
C CYS A 119 1.56 7.46 1.37
N PRO A 120 0.79 8.53 1.16
CA PRO A 120 -0.58 8.39 0.65
C PRO A 120 -0.56 7.84 -0.78
N VAL A 121 -1.59 7.06 -1.12
CA VAL A 121 -1.63 6.34 -2.40
C VAL A 121 -2.85 6.73 -3.22
N ILE A 122 -2.64 6.98 -4.50
CA ILE A 122 -3.67 7.16 -5.51
C ILE A 122 -3.56 5.99 -6.48
N VAL A 123 -4.56 5.12 -6.50
CA VAL A 123 -4.60 4.02 -7.46
C VAL A 123 -5.41 4.43 -8.69
N LYS A 124 -4.83 4.30 -9.86
CA LYS A 124 -5.58 4.26 -11.12
C LYS A 124 -5.93 2.81 -11.40
N SER A 125 -7.18 2.42 -11.15
CA SER A 125 -7.68 1.08 -11.39
C SER A 125 -7.58 0.66 -12.86
N HIS A 126 -7.41 -0.63 -13.09
CA HIS A 126 -7.44 -1.17 -14.45
C HIS A 126 -8.90 -1.40 -14.90
N PRO A 127 -9.29 -0.94 -16.10
CA PRO A 127 -10.68 -1.03 -16.57
C PRO A 127 -11.19 -2.47 -16.77
N MET A 128 -10.29 -3.43 -16.98
CA MET A 128 -10.65 -4.86 -17.17
C MET A 128 -11.20 -5.55 -15.91
N HIS A 129 -11.03 -4.95 -14.73
CA HIS A 129 -11.51 -5.50 -13.45
C HIS A 129 -11.83 -4.37 -12.46
N ALA A 130 -12.59 -3.38 -12.95
CA ALA A 130 -12.94 -2.19 -12.18
C ALA A 130 -13.77 -2.51 -10.93
N GLY A 131 -14.71 -3.45 -11.00
CA GLY A 131 -15.52 -3.89 -9.86
C GLY A 131 -14.67 -4.59 -8.78
N THR A 132 -13.76 -5.46 -9.18
CA THR A 132 -12.77 -6.07 -8.27
C THR A 132 -11.95 -4.99 -7.57
N GLY A 133 -11.46 -4.01 -8.34
CA GLY A 133 -10.70 -2.87 -7.81
C GLY A 133 -11.51 -2.06 -6.80
N GLU A 134 -12.78 -1.79 -7.08
CA GLU A 134 -13.68 -1.01 -6.22
C GLU A 134 -14.02 -1.73 -4.92
N LEU A 135 -14.24 -3.05 -4.96
CA LEU A 135 -14.43 -3.85 -3.75
C LEU A 135 -13.21 -3.77 -2.83
N VAL A 136 -12.02 -3.90 -3.40
CA VAL A 136 -10.76 -3.78 -2.64
C VAL A 136 -10.55 -2.35 -2.13
N ALA A 137 -10.87 -1.32 -2.92
CA ALA A 137 -10.82 0.07 -2.50
C ALA A 137 -11.74 0.34 -1.30
N SER A 138 -12.98 -0.18 -1.36
CA SER A 138 -13.93 -0.10 -0.24
C SER A 138 -13.38 -0.76 1.03
N ALA A 139 -12.67 -1.89 0.91
CA ALA A 139 -12.01 -2.54 2.03
C ALA A 139 -10.90 -1.66 2.64
N ILE A 140 -10.09 -1.01 1.80
CA ILE A 140 -9.05 -0.08 2.27
C ILE A 140 -9.67 1.12 2.99
N HIS A 141 -10.75 1.70 2.47
CA HIS A 141 -11.46 2.81 3.12
C HIS A 141 -12.04 2.42 4.48
N LYS A 142 -12.67 1.23 4.59
CA LYS A 142 -13.14 0.71 5.87
C LYS A 142 -12.00 0.54 6.87
N ALA A 143 -10.88 -0.01 6.43
CA ALA A 143 -9.68 -0.16 7.26
C ALA A 143 -9.13 1.19 7.74
N ALA A 144 -9.11 2.21 6.85
CA ALA A 144 -8.67 3.55 7.19
C ALA A 144 -9.55 4.18 8.29
N LEU A 145 -10.87 4.04 8.18
CA LEU A 145 -11.82 4.49 9.21
C LEU A 145 -11.60 3.76 10.54
N LYS A 146 -11.48 2.42 10.52
CA LYS A 146 -11.27 1.61 11.73
C LYS A 146 -9.99 1.96 12.48
N THR A 147 -8.96 2.35 11.76
CA THR A 147 -7.65 2.66 12.34
C THR A 147 -7.39 4.15 12.50
N ASN A 148 -8.41 4.98 12.27
CA ASN A 148 -8.33 6.44 12.35
C ASN A 148 -7.16 7.01 11.52
N MET A 149 -6.98 6.51 10.30
CA MET A 149 -6.02 7.09 9.37
C MET A 149 -6.49 8.48 8.91
N PRO A 150 -5.58 9.38 8.55
CA PRO A 150 -5.97 10.69 8.05
C PRO A 150 -6.72 10.59 6.72
N ASP A 151 -7.60 11.55 6.46
CA ASP A 151 -8.26 11.71 5.18
C ASP A 151 -7.22 11.83 4.06
N GLY A 152 -7.53 11.26 2.90
CA GLY A 152 -6.63 11.27 1.75
C GLY A 152 -5.47 10.26 1.81
N VAL A 153 -5.42 9.37 2.81
CA VAL A 153 -4.40 8.31 2.88
C VAL A 153 -4.45 7.37 1.69
N PHE A 154 -5.63 7.19 1.10
CA PHE A 154 -5.86 6.33 -0.06
C PHE A 154 -6.99 6.87 -0.94
N SER A 155 -6.81 6.78 -2.26
CA SER A 155 -7.83 7.10 -3.26
C SER A 155 -7.80 6.07 -4.39
N ASN A 156 -8.97 5.73 -4.94
CA ASN A 156 -9.11 4.86 -6.10
C ASN A 156 -9.81 5.60 -7.23
N LEU A 157 -9.21 5.60 -8.43
CA LEU A 157 -9.73 6.27 -9.61
C LEU A 157 -10.04 5.26 -10.69
N ASN A 158 -11.30 5.22 -11.12
CA ASN A 158 -11.75 4.43 -12.26
C ASN A 158 -11.85 5.31 -13.50
N SER A 159 -11.27 4.87 -14.61
CA SER A 159 -11.43 5.50 -15.92
C SER A 159 -11.19 4.51 -17.03
N SER A 160 -11.86 4.72 -18.18
CA SER A 160 -11.74 3.86 -19.35
C SER A 160 -10.63 4.30 -20.32
N GLY A 161 -10.22 5.56 -20.27
CA GLY A 161 -9.24 6.16 -21.18
C GLY A 161 -7.86 6.31 -20.56
N ILE A 162 -6.97 6.96 -21.30
CA ILE A 162 -5.58 7.25 -20.90
C ILE A 162 -5.44 8.62 -20.22
N GLU A 163 -6.44 9.49 -20.31
CA GLU A 163 -6.39 10.89 -19.88
C GLU A 163 -6.08 11.01 -18.38
N VAL A 164 -6.78 10.21 -17.55
CA VAL A 164 -6.51 10.20 -16.11
C VAL A 164 -5.08 9.75 -15.81
N GLY A 165 -4.60 8.74 -16.55
CA GLY A 165 -3.21 8.29 -16.41
C GLY A 165 -2.20 9.37 -16.77
N GLN A 166 -2.45 10.13 -17.85
CA GLN A 166 -1.58 11.24 -18.28
C GLN A 166 -1.57 12.42 -17.29
N ILE A 167 -2.70 12.67 -16.61
CA ILE A 167 -2.78 13.74 -15.59
C ILE A 167 -2.03 13.34 -14.30
N LEU A 168 -1.93 12.05 -14.02
CA LEU A 168 -1.30 11.53 -12.80
C LEU A 168 0.23 11.40 -12.91
N VAL A 169 0.81 11.55 -14.08
CA VAL A 169 2.25 11.51 -14.36
C VAL A 169 2.77 12.90 -14.63
#